data_e069cca80330d8c3d1111279e4137bfa
#
_entry.id   e069cca80330d8c3d1111279e4137bfa
#
_cell.length_a   1.000
_cell.length_b   1.000
_cell.length_c   1.000
_cell.angle_alpha   90.00
_cell.angle_beta   90.00
_cell.angle_gamma   90.00
#
_symmetry.space_group_name_H-M   'P 1'
#
loop_
_entity.id
_entity.type
_entity.pdbx_description
1 polymer ?
#
loop_
_entity_poly.entity_id
_entity_poly.type
_entity_poly.pdbx_seq_one_letter_code
_entity_poly.pdbx_strand_id
1 'polypeptide(L)' 'MTMATTTIRIEAATLPEHFDRSRLNAVAEAIEAVLHEDGIKAEASDLFSHLKIEVPTAQLAAASAVLADLQLI' A
#
# COMPACT_ATOMS: atom_id res chain seq x y z
N MET A 1 -22.74 -2.75 11.30
CA MET A 1 -21.47 -2.66 12.04
C MET A 1 -20.39 -2.10 11.12
N THR A 2 -19.72 -1.05 11.53
CA THR A 2 -18.69 -0.40 10.70
C THR A 2 -17.36 -1.09 10.92
N MET A 3 -16.71 -1.50 9.84
CA MET A 3 -15.37 -2.08 9.94
C MET A 3 -14.36 -0.93 10.07
N ALA A 4 -13.49 -1.04 11.05
CA ALA A 4 -12.40 -0.09 11.19
C ALA A 4 -11.37 -0.29 10.09
N THR A 5 -10.90 0.82 9.53
CA THR A 5 -9.83 0.80 8.54
C THR A 5 -8.65 1.64 9.04
N THR A 6 -7.47 1.28 8.59
CA THR A 6 -6.24 2.01 8.90
C THR A 6 -5.62 2.48 7.59
N THR A 7 -5.19 3.72 7.56
CA THR A 7 -4.57 4.31 6.38
C THR A 7 -3.06 4.36 6.56
N ILE A 8 -2.34 3.86 5.56
CA ILE A 8 -0.88 3.91 5.53
C ILE A 8 -0.47 4.88 4.43
N ARG A 9 0.37 5.83 4.77
CA ARG A 9 0.88 6.81 3.81
C ARG A 9 2.33 6.50 3.48
N ILE A 10 2.65 6.43 2.20
CA ILE A 10 4.00 6.18 1.71
C ILE A 10 4.40 7.34 0.80
N GLU A 11 5.43 8.07 1.18
CA GLU A 11 5.91 9.18 0.38
C GLU A 11 6.60 8.69 -0.89
N ALA A 12 6.29 9.31 -2.02
CA ALA A 12 6.92 8.95 -3.30
C ALA A 12 8.44 9.07 -3.24
N ALA A 13 8.94 10.06 -2.52
CA ALA A 13 10.37 10.29 -2.40
C ALA A 13 11.13 9.17 -1.70
N THR A 14 10.42 8.36 -0.90
CA THR A 14 11.05 7.25 -0.14
C THR A 14 10.87 5.89 -0.82
N LEU A 15 10.26 5.84 -2.00
CA LEU A 15 10.07 4.58 -2.71
C LEU A 15 11.40 3.97 -3.12
N PRO A 16 11.54 2.63 -3.00
CA PRO A 16 12.72 1.95 -3.53
C PRO A 16 12.89 2.19 -5.03
N GLU A 17 14.12 2.09 -5.52
CA GLU A 17 14.44 2.38 -6.91
C GLU A 17 13.71 1.48 -7.91
N HIS A 18 13.35 0.27 -7.52
CA HIS A 18 12.64 -0.64 -8.41
C HIS A 18 11.17 -0.24 -8.64
N PHE A 19 10.66 0.75 -7.91
CA PHE A 19 9.35 1.33 -8.17
C PHE A 19 9.52 2.61 -9.00
N ASP A 20 8.68 2.76 -10.02
CA ASP A 20 8.73 3.92 -10.90
C ASP A 20 7.97 5.10 -10.29
N ARG A 21 8.72 6.06 -9.74
CA ARG A 21 8.15 7.24 -9.08
C ARG A 21 7.38 8.14 -10.04
N SER A 22 7.63 8.02 -11.34
CA SER A 22 6.92 8.82 -12.33
C SER A 22 5.55 8.22 -12.68
N ARG A 23 5.27 7.00 -12.20
CA ARG A 23 4.02 6.30 -12.49
C ARG A 23 3.41 5.76 -11.19
N LEU A 24 3.06 6.67 -10.29
CA LEU A 24 2.50 6.28 -8.99
C LEU A 24 1.24 5.44 -9.10
N ASN A 25 0.42 5.68 -10.14
CA ASN A 25 -0.77 4.88 -10.36
C ASN A 25 -0.45 3.41 -10.59
N ALA A 26 0.60 3.13 -11.37
CA ALA A 26 1.04 1.76 -11.61
C ALA A 26 1.63 1.14 -10.34
N VAL A 27 2.34 1.93 -9.54
CA VAL A 27 2.88 1.47 -8.25
C VAL A 27 1.73 1.11 -7.30
N ALA A 28 0.71 1.97 -7.21
CA ALA A 28 -0.45 1.71 -6.38
C ALA A 28 -1.16 0.41 -6.78
N GLU A 29 -1.37 0.21 -8.08
CA GLU A 29 -1.99 -1.02 -8.59
C GLU A 29 -1.17 -2.26 -8.26
N ALA A 30 0.14 -2.18 -8.41
CA ALA A 30 1.03 -3.30 -8.11
C ALA A 30 0.98 -3.66 -6.62
N ILE A 31 1.01 -2.67 -5.75
CA ILE A 31 0.93 -2.89 -4.30
C ILE A 31 -0.42 -3.53 -3.94
N GLU A 32 -1.50 -2.99 -4.50
CA GLU A 32 -2.83 -3.53 -4.23
C GLU A 32 -2.94 -4.99 -4.69
N ALA A 33 -2.40 -5.32 -5.85
CA ALA A 33 -2.43 -6.68 -6.37
C ALA A 33 -1.67 -7.65 -5.45
N VAL A 34 -0.51 -7.25 -4.95
CA VAL A 34 0.27 -8.10 -4.02
C VAL A 34 -0.49 -8.32 -2.73
N LEU A 35 -1.11 -7.26 -2.19
CA LEU A 35 -1.92 -7.38 -0.97
C LEU A 35 -3.12 -8.29 -1.18
N HIS A 36 -3.79 -8.18 -2.32
CA HIS A 36 -4.93 -9.04 -2.64
C HIS A 36 -4.52 -10.51 -2.78
N GLU A 37 -3.34 -10.79 -3.31
CA GLU A 37 -2.83 -12.16 -3.41
C GLU A 37 -2.66 -12.80 -2.04
N ASP A 38 -2.37 -12.01 -1.02
CA ASP A 38 -2.25 -12.49 0.36
C ASP A 38 -3.59 -12.47 1.11
N GLY A 39 -4.70 -12.24 0.41
CA GLY A 39 -6.02 -12.22 1.00
C GLY A 39 -6.33 -10.95 1.79
N ILE A 40 -5.54 -9.91 1.62
CA ILE A 40 -5.75 -8.64 2.32
C ILE A 40 -6.63 -7.73 1.49
N LYS A 41 -7.71 -7.25 2.08
CA LYS A 41 -8.68 -6.38 1.40
C LYS A 41 -8.23 -4.93 1.44
N ALA A 42 -7.10 -4.65 0.82
CA ALA A 42 -6.52 -3.31 0.79
C ALA A 42 -6.97 -2.55 -0.45
N GLU A 43 -7.01 -1.24 -0.33
CA GLU A 43 -7.22 -0.32 -1.45
C GLU A 43 -6.06 0.65 -1.50
N ALA A 44 -5.39 0.72 -2.63
CA ALA A 44 -4.27 1.63 -2.82
C ALA A 44 -4.64 2.71 -3.82
N SER A 45 -4.28 3.95 -3.50
CA SER A 45 -4.54 5.10 -4.37
C SER A 45 -3.27 5.92 -4.49
N ASP A 46 -3.04 6.48 -5.67
CA ASP A 46 -1.97 7.44 -5.87
C ASP A 46 -2.51 8.85 -5.64
N LEU A 47 -1.85 9.57 -4.76
CA LEU A 47 -2.09 10.98 -4.53
C LEU A 47 -0.88 11.74 -5.04
N PHE A 48 -0.98 13.04 -5.11
CA PHE A 48 0.00 13.88 -5.82
C PHE A 48 1.46 13.56 -5.51
N SER A 49 1.79 13.40 -4.24
CA SER A 49 3.18 13.20 -3.80
C SER A 49 3.36 11.94 -2.94
N HIS A 50 2.32 11.14 -2.79
CA HIS A 50 2.37 9.96 -1.92
C HIS A 50 1.35 8.92 -2.35
N LEU A 51 1.51 7.73 -1.78
CA LEU A 51 0.55 6.64 -1.92
C LEU A 51 -0.26 6.53 -0.64
N LYS A 52 -1.54 6.27 -0.78
CA LYS A 52 -2.44 6.04 0.34
C LYS A 52 -2.94 4.62 0.25
N ILE A 53 -2.71 3.84 1.29
CA ILE A 53 -3.14 2.44 1.35
C ILE A 53 -4.10 2.29 2.51
N GLU A 54 -5.32 1.88 2.22
CA GLU A 54 -6.33 1.63 3.25
C GLU A 54 -6.49 0.13 3.42
N VAL A 55 -6.36 -0.34 4.65
CA VAL A 55 -6.52 -1.75 4.98
C VAL A 55 -7.49 -1.90 6.15
N PRO A 56 -8.24 -3.00 6.21
CA PRO A 56 -9.00 -3.31 7.42
C PRO A 56 -8.03 -3.40 8.60
N THR A 57 -8.36 -2.74 9.71
CA THR A 57 -7.47 -2.72 10.86
C THR A 57 -7.13 -4.12 11.35
N ALA A 58 -8.06 -5.07 11.22
CA ALA A 58 -7.82 -6.46 11.58
C ALA A 58 -6.73 -7.13 10.73
N GLN A 59 -6.45 -6.59 9.54
CA GLN A 59 -5.42 -7.12 8.63
C GLN A 59 -4.16 -6.26 8.61
N LEU A 60 -4.06 -5.27 9.48
CA LEU A 60 -2.95 -4.33 9.47
C LEU A 60 -1.59 -5.02 9.65
N ALA A 61 -1.50 -5.99 10.58
CA ALA A 61 -0.25 -6.69 10.81
C ALA A 61 0.21 -7.46 9.55
N ALA A 62 -0.72 -8.14 8.88
CA ALA A 62 -0.42 -8.86 7.65
C ALA A 62 -0.03 -7.89 6.53
N ALA A 63 -0.74 -6.79 6.40
CA ALA A 63 -0.43 -5.76 5.40
C ALA A 63 0.95 -5.15 5.65
N SER A 64 1.26 -4.86 6.91
CA SER A 64 2.57 -4.30 7.27
C SER A 64 3.71 -5.24 6.92
N ALA A 65 3.53 -6.54 7.13
CA ALA A 65 4.54 -7.54 6.76
C ALA A 65 4.80 -7.55 5.25
N VAL A 66 3.74 -7.48 4.44
CA VAL A 66 3.87 -7.43 2.99
C VAL A 66 4.60 -6.15 2.56
N LEU A 67 4.21 -5.01 3.12
CA LEU A 67 4.83 -3.73 2.78
C LEU A 67 6.30 -3.70 3.19
N ALA A 68 6.64 -4.32 4.31
CA ALA A 68 8.05 -4.43 4.74
C ALA A 68 8.85 -5.31 3.78
N ASP A 69 8.28 -6.41 3.30
CA ASP A 69 8.92 -7.27 2.31
C ASP A 69 9.17 -6.53 0.99
N LEU A 70 8.28 -5.61 0.65
CA LEU A 70 8.44 -4.76 -0.54
C LEU A 70 9.37 -3.58 -0.28
N GLN A 71 9.88 -3.44 0.92
CA GLN A 71 10.77 -2.35 1.33
C GLN A 71 10.09 -0.98 1.27
N LEU A 72 8.78 -0.95 1.47
CA LEU A 72 8.01 0.29 1.48
C LEU A 72 7.94 0.92 2.87
N ILE A 73 8.13 0.09 3.87
CA ILE A 73 8.17 0.56 5.26
C ILE A 73 9.31 -0.08 6.01
#